data_3f672853afeee07fa85ada59f1142011
#
_entry.id   3f672853afeee07fa85ada59f1142011
#
_cell.length_a   1.000
_cell.length_b   1.000
_cell.length_c   1.000
_cell.angle_alpha   90.00
_cell.angle_beta   90.00
_cell.angle_gamma   90.00
#
_symmetry.space_group_name_H-M   'P 1'
#
loop_
_entity.id
_entity.type
_entity.pdbx_description
1 polymer ?
#
loop_
_entity_poly.entity_id
_entity_poly.type
_entity_poly.pdbx_seq_one_letter_code
_entity_poly.pdbx_strand_id
1 'polypeptide(L)'
;PLPHSWSLLFDPEQSKRLASCGIAVIDARDEVLSALMMYQGRSLAHSPPSQIKRAGTVLEQLRPNLQYVDSSRYIDDLAKGKLCVALAWVGDALAAHDSGQPIEFIIPEEGSVAFVDSLVIPKNAKRADLAHRFIDYLMQPKVAAQITEDTLFPSANADAKAFLDPAISALPGL
;
A
#
# COMPACT_ATOMS: atom_id res chain seq x y z
N PRO A 1 15.32 0.42 -17.27
CA PRO A 1 14.08 0.59 -16.51
C PRO A 1 13.84 -0.65 -15.67
N LEU A 2 13.36 -0.48 -14.44
CA LEU A 2 12.91 -1.61 -13.60
C LEU A 2 11.57 -2.14 -14.16
N PRO A 3 11.29 -3.44 -14.04
CA PRO A 3 10.00 -3.98 -14.45
C PRO A 3 8.89 -3.48 -13.52
N HIS A 4 7.72 -3.17 -14.08
CA HIS A 4 6.51 -2.87 -13.31
C HIS A 4 5.85 -4.17 -12.87
N SER A 5 6.50 -4.92 -12.00
CA SER A 5 6.10 -6.27 -11.62
C SER A 5 6.50 -6.58 -10.17
N TRP A 6 5.72 -7.38 -9.50
CA TRP A 6 6.04 -7.97 -8.21
C TRP A 6 7.31 -8.83 -8.23
N SER A 7 7.85 -9.15 -9.41
CA SER A 7 9.12 -9.85 -9.55
C SER A 7 10.29 -9.15 -8.84
N LEU A 8 10.24 -7.82 -8.73
CA LEU A 8 11.25 -7.05 -7.96
C LEU A 8 11.42 -7.54 -6.51
N LEU A 9 10.32 -8.01 -5.91
CA LEU A 9 10.30 -8.50 -4.54
C LEU A 9 10.33 -10.03 -4.47
N PHE A 10 9.57 -10.70 -5.33
CA PHE A 10 9.26 -12.12 -5.16
C PHE A 10 10.03 -13.06 -6.08
N ASP A 11 10.73 -12.54 -7.09
CA ASP A 11 11.71 -13.33 -7.84
C ASP A 11 13.01 -13.43 -7.01
N PRO A 12 13.50 -14.66 -6.71
CA PRO A 12 14.68 -14.84 -5.87
C PRO A 12 15.96 -14.21 -6.41
N GLU A 13 16.15 -14.22 -7.74
CA GLU A 13 17.34 -13.66 -8.36
C GLU A 13 17.28 -12.12 -8.36
N GLN A 14 16.12 -11.54 -8.63
CA GLN A 14 15.96 -10.08 -8.59
C GLN A 14 16.06 -9.55 -7.16
N SER A 15 15.35 -10.14 -6.21
CA SER A 15 15.41 -9.71 -4.81
C SER A 15 16.82 -9.86 -4.23
N LYS A 16 17.56 -10.92 -4.59
CA LYS A 16 18.96 -11.09 -4.19
C LYS A 16 19.87 -9.97 -4.74
N ARG A 17 19.67 -9.54 -5.98
CA ARG A 17 20.43 -8.41 -6.57
C ARG A 17 20.15 -7.10 -5.86
N LEU A 18 18.90 -6.88 -5.44
CA LEU A 18 18.46 -5.66 -4.77
C LEU A 18 18.74 -5.67 -3.25
N ALA A 19 19.05 -6.82 -2.66
CA ALA A 19 19.26 -6.95 -1.22
C ALA A 19 20.36 -6.02 -0.69
N SER A 20 21.42 -5.77 -1.46
CA SER A 20 22.53 -4.90 -1.05
C SER A 20 22.15 -3.41 -0.99
N CYS A 21 21.14 -2.99 -1.75
CA CYS A 21 20.66 -1.60 -1.72
C CYS A 21 19.42 -1.41 -0.84
N GLY A 22 18.89 -2.49 -0.29
CA GLY A 22 17.79 -2.47 0.68
C GLY A 22 16.43 -2.75 0.09
N ILE A 23 15.76 -3.77 0.65
CA ILE A 23 14.37 -4.14 0.35
C ILE A 23 13.60 -4.16 1.67
N ALA A 24 12.43 -3.53 1.70
CA ALA A 24 11.52 -3.61 2.84
C ALA A 24 10.12 -4.04 2.40
N VAL A 25 9.40 -4.67 3.31
CA VAL A 25 7.97 -4.95 3.15
C VAL A 25 7.22 -4.51 4.40
N ILE A 26 5.96 -4.12 4.23
CA ILE A 26 5.08 -3.78 5.33
C ILE A 26 4.81 -5.01 6.22
N ASP A 27 4.60 -4.79 7.51
CA ASP A 27 4.12 -5.82 8.43
C ASP A 27 2.59 -5.94 8.31
N ALA A 28 2.15 -6.41 7.15
CA ALA A 28 0.76 -6.61 6.79
C ALA A 28 0.66 -7.94 6.04
N ARG A 29 0.44 -9.01 6.80
CA ARG A 29 0.52 -10.40 6.33
C ARG A 29 -0.36 -10.67 5.10
N ASP A 30 -1.59 -10.21 5.13
CA ASP A 30 -2.59 -10.56 4.10
C ASP A 30 -2.30 -9.77 2.81
N GLU A 31 -1.80 -8.55 2.89
CA GLU A 31 -1.36 -7.73 1.77
C GLU A 31 -0.12 -8.33 1.09
N VAL A 32 0.89 -8.70 1.88
CA VAL A 32 2.13 -9.30 1.37
C VAL A 32 1.85 -10.66 0.72
N LEU A 33 1.02 -11.49 1.35
CA LEU A 33 0.57 -12.78 0.77
C LEU A 33 -0.25 -12.56 -0.50
N SER A 34 -1.15 -11.58 -0.52
CA SER A 34 -1.95 -11.26 -1.70
C SER A 34 -1.07 -10.83 -2.87
N ALA A 35 -0.09 -9.96 -2.63
CA ALA A 35 0.87 -9.52 -3.64
C ALA A 35 1.67 -10.70 -4.21
N LEU A 36 2.21 -11.58 -3.35
CA LEU A 36 2.89 -12.79 -3.80
C LEU A 36 1.97 -13.73 -4.59
N MET A 37 0.72 -13.91 -4.14
CA MET A 37 -0.24 -14.76 -4.82
C MET A 37 -0.60 -14.20 -6.21
N MET A 38 -0.74 -12.88 -6.34
CA MET A 38 -0.96 -12.21 -7.63
C MET A 38 0.25 -12.39 -8.55
N TYR A 39 1.47 -12.24 -8.06
CA TYR A 39 2.69 -12.57 -8.81
C TYR A 39 2.68 -14.01 -9.34
N GLN A 40 2.09 -14.96 -8.60
CA GLN A 40 1.93 -16.35 -9.02
C GLN A 40 0.69 -16.60 -9.90
N GLY A 41 -0.02 -15.56 -10.34
CA GLY A 41 -1.26 -15.67 -11.11
C GLY A 41 -2.45 -16.24 -10.32
N ARG A 42 -2.50 -16.00 -9.00
CA ARG A 42 -3.49 -16.53 -8.07
C ARG A 42 -4.13 -15.45 -7.23
N SER A 43 -5.25 -15.79 -6.57
CA SER A 43 -5.92 -14.92 -5.59
C SER A 43 -5.88 -15.56 -4.21
N LEU A 44 -5.53 -14.77 -3.19
CA LEU A 44 -5.54 -15.22 -1.79
C LEU A 44 -6.94 -15.70 -1.39
N ALA A 45 -7.98 -14.94 -1.73
CA ALA A 45 -9.37 -15.21 -1.36
C ALA A 45 -9.93 -16.51 -1.98
N HIS A 46 -9.40 -16.94 -3.14
CA HIS A 46 -9.89 -18.10 -3.87
C HIS A 46 -8.92 -19.29 -3.85
N SER A 47 -7.85 -19.21 -3.07
CA SER A 47 -6.85 -20.27 -2.99
C SER A 47 -7.08 -21.21 -1.81
N PRO A 48 -6.88 -22.52 -1.99
CA PRO A 48 -6.98 -23.47 -0.89
C PRO A 48 -5.82 -23.28 0.11
N PRO A 49 -6.01 -23.68 1.39
CA PRO A 49 -5.00 -23.51 2.44
C PRO A 49 -3.62 -24.07 2.10
N SER A 50 -3.55 -25.15 1.33
CA SER A 50 -2.29 -25.74 0.89
C SER A 50 -1.48 -24.85 -0.05
N GLN A 51 -2.13 -24.02 -0.85
CA GLN A 51 -1.47 -23.04 -1.72
C GLN A 51 -1.00 -21.83 -0.91
N ILE A 52 -1.82 -21.36 0.03
CA ILE A 52 -1.46 -20.28 0.95
C ILE A 52 -0.22 -20.68 1.78
N LYS A 53 -0.20 -21.92 2.29
CA LYS A 53 0.97 -22.44 3.02
C LYS A 53 2.23 -22.46 2.14
N ARG A 54 2.12 -22.86 0.88
CA ARG A 54 3.26 -22.81 -0.07
C ARG A 54 3.75 -21.39 -0.32
N ALA A 55 2.84 -20.44 -0.45
CA ALA A 55 3.21 -19.02 -0.57
C ALA A 55 4.00 -18.54 0.67
N GLY A 56 3.57 -18.92 1.89
CA GLY A 56 4.30 -18.66 3.12
C GLY A 56 5.74 -19.21 3.09
N THR A 57 5.96 -20.43 2.58
CA THR A 57 7.31 -20.99 2.41
C THR A 57 8.17 -20.16 1.44
N VAL A 58 7.58 -19.61 0.38
CA VAL A 58 8.31 -18.71 -0.54
C VAL A 58 8.73 -17.44 0.19
N LEU A 59 7.86 -16.84 1.00
CA LEU A 59 8.21 -15.65 1.80
C LEU A 59 9.34 -15.95 2.81
N GLU A 60 9.34 -17.12 3.42
CA GLU A 60 10.44 -17.54 4.30
C GLU A 60 11.78 -17.62 3.56
N GLN A 61 11.78 -18.12 2.31
CA GLN A 61 12.98 -18.18 1.47
C GLN A 61 13.49 -16.81 1.03
N LEU A 62 12.59 -15.82 0.86
CA LEU A 62 12.93 -14.44 0.49
C LEU A 62 13.40 -13.61 1.69
N ARG A 63 13.07 -14.01 2.91
CA ARG A 63 13.40 -13.25 4.13
C ARG A 63 14.86 -12.84 4.24
N PRO A 64 15.88 -13.64 3.88
CA PRO A 64 17.29 -13.23 3.92
C PRO A 64 17.63 -12.05 3.00
N ASN A 65 16.82 -11.77 1.98
CA ASN A 65 17.03 -10.67 1.06
C ASN A 65 16.37 -9.37 1.55
N LEU A 66 15.48 -9.47 2.53
CA LEU A 66 14.81 -8.31 3.12
C LEU A 66 15.66 -7.66 4.20
N GLN A 67 15.78 -6.35 4.17
CA GLN A 67 16.44 -5.58 5.22
C GLN A 67 15.61 -5.62 6.51
N TYR A 68 14.28 -5.50 6.37
CA TYR A 68 13.33 -5.65 7.48
C TYR A 68 11.89 -5.80 6.98
N VAL A 69 10.99 -6.11 7.93
CA VAL A 69 9.53 -6.09 7.80
C VAL A 69 9.01 -5.08 8.83
N ASP A 70 8.42 -3.96 8.39
CA ASP A 70 7.95 -2.88 9.26
C ASP A 70 7.02 -1.96 8.49
N SER A 71 5.89 -1.55 9.09
CA SER A 71 4.84 -0.75 8.42
C SER A 71 5.01 0.76 8.56
N SER A 72 6.09 1.25 9.17
CA SER A 72 6.33 2.68 9.41
C SER A 72 7.70 3.14 8.97
N ARG A 73 8.73 2.38 9.31
CA ARG A 73 10.13 2.74 9.13
C ARG A 73 10.51 2.94 7.67
N TYR A 74 9.89 2.21 6.74
CA TYR A 74 10.24 2.27 5.33
C TYR A 74 9.99 3.65 4.70
N ILE A 75 9.05 4.44 5.23
CA ILE A 75 8.73 5.80 4.74
C ILE A 75 9.99 6.68 4.85
N ASP A 76 10.54 6.75 6.04
CA ASP A 76 11.76 7.50 6.34
C ASP A 76 12.99 6.97 5.59
N ASP A 77 13.12 5.66 5.48
CA ASP A 77 14.27 5.03 4.83
C ASP A 77 14.22 5.17 3.30
N LEU A 78 13.03 5.21 2.68
CA LEU A 78 12.85 5.61 1.29
C LEU A 78 13.23 7.08 1.10
N ALA A 79 12.68 7.98 1.91
CA ALA A 79 12.96 9.41 1.85
C ALA A 79 14.45 9.76 2.06
N LYS A 80 15.21 8.88 2.70
CA LYS A 80 16.66 9.02 2.93
C LYS A 80 17.52 8.22 1.93
N GLY A 81 16.90 7.57 0.93
CA GLY A 81 17.60 6.77 -0.07
C GLY A 81 18.30 5.51 0.48
N LYS A 82 17.80 4.96 1.58
CA LYS A 82 18.37 3.75 2.22
C LYS A 82 17.73 2.45 1.72
N LEU A 83 16.65 2.57 0.95
CA LEU A 83 15.95 1.47 0.31
C LEU A 83 15.86 1.72 -1.18
N CYS A 84 16.01 0.65 -1.97
CA CYS A 84 15.78 0.67 -3.40
C CYS A 84 14.36 0.24 -3.76
N VAL A 85 13.77 -0.65 -2.98
CA VAL A 85 12.44 -1.19 -3.22
C VAL A 85 11.72 -1.37 -1.89
N ALA A 86 10.46 -0.98 -1.86
CA ALA A 86 9.57 -1.30 -0.75
C ALA A 86 8.20 -1.73 -1.25
N LEU A 87 7.58 -2.72 -0.60
CA LEU A 87 6.14 -2.88 -0.66
C LEU A 87 5.56 -1.85 0.31
N ALA A 88 4.78 -0.92 -0.23
CA ALA A 88 4.32 0.27 0.48
C ALA A 88 2.85 0.54 0.19
N TRP A 89 2.19 1.26 1.07
CA TRP A 89 0.90 1.88 0.78
C TRP A 89 1.09 3.14 -0.07
N VAL A 90 0.10 3.45 -0.92
CA VAL A 90 0.19 4.55 -1.89
C VAL A 90 0.49 5.90 -1.24
N GLY A 91 -0.23 6.28 -0.19
CA GLY A 91 -0.03 7.57 0.47
C GLY A 91 1.37 7.73 1.05
N ASP A 92 1.91 6.68 1.66
CA ASP A 92 3.25 6.68 2.24
C ASP A 92 4.34 6.78 1.16
N ALA A 93 4.16 6.08 0.03
CA ALA A 93 5.09 6.12 -1.08
C ALA A 93 5.11 7.51 -1.74
N LEU A 94 3.95 8.12 -1.91
CA LEU A 94 3.83 9.47 -2.46
C LEU A 94 4.40 10.53 -1.50
N ALA A 95 4.18 10.39 -0.19
CA ALA A 95 4.79 11.26 0.81
C ALA A 95 6.32 11.14 0.82
N ALA A 96 6.86 9.93 0.63
CA ALA A 96 8.30 9.72 0.50
C ALA A 96 8.85 10.34 -0.80
N HIS A 97 8.11 10.31 -1.91
CA HIS A 97 8.47 10.97 -3.17
C HIS A 97 8.66 12.49 -2.98
N ASP A 98 7.77 13.15 -2.23
CA ASP A 98 7.84 14.59 -1.97
C ASP A 98 9.09 15.01 -1.17
N SER A 99 9.82 14.07 -0.60
CA SER A 99 11.10 14.34 0.09
C SER A 99 12.23 14.76 -0.86
N GLY A 100 12.02 14.71 -2.18
CA GLY A 100 13.00 15.06 -3.21
C GLY A 100 13.89 13.88 -3.64
N GLN A 101 13.66 12.67 -3.15
CA GLN A 101 14.29 11.47 -3.69
C GLN A 101 13.58 11.01 -4.97
N PRO A 102 14.29 10.42 -5.94
CA PRO A 102 13.71 9.91 -7.18
C PRO A 102 12.96 8.59 -6.95
N ILE A 103 11.87 8.66 -6.18
CA ILE A 103 11.00 7.52 -5.86
C ILE A 103 9.90 7.44 -6.91
N GLU A 104 9.66 6.27 -7.44
CA GLU A 104 8.55 5.96 -8.34
C GLU A 104 7.58 5.01 -7.64
N PHE A 105 6.29 5.37 -7.61
CA PHE A 105 5.24 4.46 -7.17
C PHE A 105 4.75 3.63 -8.36
N ILE A 106 4.93 2.32 -8.26
CA ILE A 106 4.60 1.37 -9.32
C ILE A 106 3.37 0.55 -8.89
N ILE A 107 2.35 0.54 -9.75
CA ILE A 107 1.28 -0.45 -9.68
C ILE A 107 1.69 -1.61 -10.58
N PRO A 108 1.98 -2.80 -10.06
CA PRO A 108 2.46 -3.94 -10.84
C PRO A 108 1.45 -4.43 -11.87
N GLU A 109 1.92 -4.97 -12.98
CA GLU A 109 1.09 -5.50 -14.08
C GLU A 109 0.21 -6.68 -13.63
N GLU A 110 0.66 -7.44 -12.63
CA GLU A 110 -0.10 -8.55 -12.04
C GLU A 110 -1.28 -8.07 -11.17
N GLY A 111 -1.39 -6.75 -10.96
CA GLY A 111 -2.38 -6.13 -10.09
C GLY A 111 -1.85 -5.79 -8.70
N SER A 112 -2.66 -5.06 -7.95
CA SER A 112 -2.35 -4.66 -6.57
C SER A 112 -3.54 -4.90 -5.65
N VAL A 113 -3.28 -4.90 -4.34
CA VAL A 113 -4.34 -4.97 -3.32
C VAL A 113 -4.99 -3.60 -3.20
N ALA A 114 -6.33 -3.57 -3.25
CA ALA A 114 -7.10 -2.42 -2.87
C ALA A 114 -7.96 -2.77 -1.65
N PHE A 115 -8.05 -1.87 -0.70
CA PHE A 115 -8.91 -2.01 0.48
C PHE A 115 -9.64 -0.69 0.73
N VAL A 116 -10.73 -0.76 1.47
CA VAL A 116 -11.52 0.39 1.88
C VAL A 116 -11.66 0.39 3.39
N ASP A 117 -11.05 1.37 4.04
CA ASP A 117 -11.23 1.59 5.45
C ASP A 117 -12.63 2.14 5.73
N SER A 118 -13.26 1.62 6.77
CA SER A 118 -14.63 1.95 7.12
C SER A 118 -14.75 2.39 8.58
N LEU A 119 -15.46 3.49 8.79
CA LEU A 119 -15.89 3.90 10.13
C LEU A 119 -17.09 3.07 10.56
N VAL A 120 -17.04 2.52 11.76
CA VAL A 120 -18.13 1.73 12.34
C VAL A 120 -18.59 2.31 13.67
N ILE A 121 -19.89 2.19 13.96
CA ILE A 121 -20.47 2.62 15.22
C ILE A 121 -20.83 1.36 16.01
N PRO A 122 -20.19 1.08 17.16
CA PRO A 122 -20.54 -0.06 18.00
C PRO A 122 -22.01 0.00 18.44
N LYS A 123 -22.67 -1.17 18.55
CA LYS A 123 -24.09 -1.27 18.91
C LYS A 123 -24.44 -0.58 20.23
N ASN A 124 -23.49 -0.55 21.17
CA ASN A 124 -23.65 0.04 22.51
C ASN A 124 -23.01 1.43 22.63
N ALA A 125 -22.75 2.12 21.52
CA ALA A 125 -22.22 3.48 21.56
C ALA A 125 -23.19 4.42 22.27
N LYS A 126 -22.71 5.15 23.29
CA LYS A 126 -23.55 6.07 24.09
C LYS A 126 -24.02 7.30 23.30
N ARG A 127 -23.25 7.68 22.28
CA ARG A 127 -23.52 8.89 21.46
C ARG A 127 -23.45 8.53 19.97
N ALA A 128 -24.27 7.55 19.54
CA ALA A 128 -24.37 7.16 18.14
C ALA A 128 -24.81 8.34 17.23
N ASP A 129 -25.62 9.26 17.77
CA ASP A 129 -26.04 10.49 17.12
C ASP A 129 -24.86 11.37 16.69
N LEU A 130 -23.88 11.55 17.58
CA LEU A 130 -22.67 12.32 17.28
C LEU A 130 -21.73 11.57 16.34
N ALA A 131 -21.64 10.25 16.47
CA ALA A 131 -20.83 9.43 15.59
C ALA A 131 -21.35 9.52 14.14
N HIS A 132 -22.67 9.44 13.91
CA HIS A 132 -23.25 9.66 12.58
C HIS A 132 -22.93 11.04 12.04
N ARG A 133 -23.11 12.10 12.83
CA ARG A 133 -22.78 13.46 12.40
C ARG A 133 -21.30 13.65 12.03
N PHE A 134 -20.41 12.97 12.75
CA PHE A 134 -18.97 12.97 12.44
C PHE A 134 -18.68 12.26 11.12
N ILE A 135 -19.27 11.07 10.89
CA ILE A 135 -19.14 10.33 9.64
C ILE A 135 -19.70 11.16 8.48
N ASP A 136 -20.90 11.73 8.64
CA ASP A 136 -21.52 12.60 7.61
C ASP A 136 -20.63 13.81 7.28
N TYR A 137 -19.96 14.38 8.27
CA TYR A 137 -19.00 15.47 8.04
C TYR A 137 -17.79 15.01 7.22
N LEU A 138 -17.18 13.88 7.56
CA LEU A 138 -16.03 13.33 6.83
C LEU A 138 -16.40 12.90 5.40
N MET A 139 -17.66 12.51 5.18
CA MET A 139 -18.16 12.12 3.86
C MET A 139 -18.52 13.30 2.96
N GLN A 140 -18.47 14.55 3.43
CA GLN A 140 -18.67 15.71 2.58
C GLN A 140 -17.60 15.78 1.51
N PRO A 141 -17.92 15.99 0.22
CA PRO A 141 -16.94 15.93 -0.87
C PRO A 141 -15.72 16.81 -0.68
N LYS A 142 -15.89 18.05 -0.19
CA LYS A 142 -14.77 18.97 0.08
C LYS A 142 -13.89 18.51 1.24
N VAL A 143 -14.49 17.94 2.29
CA VAL A 143 -13.73 17.43 3.44
C VAL A 143 -12.97 16.17 3.03
N ALA A 144 -13.62 15.27 2.29
CA ALA A 144 -12.99 14.08 1.77
C ALA A 144 -11.82 14.38 0.79
N ALA A 145 -11.98 15.42 -0.05
CA ALA A 145 -10.88 15.91 -0.90
C ALA A 145 -9.71 16.43 -0.06
N GLN A 146 -9.97 17.26 0.94
CA GLN A 146 -8.91 17.77 1.82
C GLN A 146 -8.17 16.64 2.54
N ILE A 147 -8.89 15.61 3.02
CA ILE A 147 -8.25 14.44 3.63
C ILE A 147 -7.34 13.74 2.62
N THR A 148 -7.77 13.57 1.37
CA THR A 148 -6.93 12.99 0.31
C THR A 148 -5.69 13.83 0.06
N GLU A 149 -5.81 15.16 0.00
CA GLU A 149 -4.66 16.06 -0.19
C GLU A 149 -3.68 16.00 0.96
N ASP A 150 -4.17 15.92 2.20
CA ASP A 150 -3.34 15.86 3.40
C ASP A 150 -2.65 14.51 3.59
N THR A 151 -3.26 13.40 3.12
CA THR A 151 -2.80 12.05 3.41
C THR A 151 -2.26 11.30 2.19
N LEU A 152 -2.55 11.77 0.98
CA LEU A 152 -2.25 11.13 -0.29
C LEU A 152 -2.86 9.72 -0.43
N PHE A 153 -3.93 9.43 0.33
CA PHE A 153 -4.76 8.25 0.15
C PHE A 153 -6.06 8.60 -0.59
N PRO A 154 -6.48 7.77 -1.57
CA PRO A 154 -7.68 8.05 -2.35
C PRO A 154 -8.94 7.98 -1.49
N SER A 155 -9.89 8.87 -1.76
CA SER A 155 -11.20 8.84 -1.11
C SER A 155 -12.14 7.82 -1.76
N ALA A 156 -12.93 7.12 -0.95
CA ALA A 156 -14.05 6.30 -1.43
C ALA A 156 -15.26 7.15 -1.90
N ASN A 157 -15.26 8.47 -1.64
CA ASN A 157 -16.27 9.39 -2.13
C ASN A 157 -15.91 9.90 -3.53
N ALA A 158 -16.60 9.40 -4.57
CA ALA A 158 -16.34 9.77 -5.96
C ALA A 158 -16.49 11.29 -6.23
N ASP A 159 -17.38 11.97 -5.51
CA ASP A 159 -17.63 13.41 -5.68
C ASP A 159 -16.46 14.25 -5.14
N ALA A 160 -15.60 13.69 -4.29
CA ALA A 160 -14.41 14.38 -3.77
C ALA A 160 -13.43 14.75 -4.90
N LYS A 161 -13.37 13.94 -5.96
CA LYS A 161 -12.45 14.18 -7.10
C LYS A 161 -12.61 15.57 -7.73
N ALA A 162 -13.81 16.12 -7.74
CA ALA A 162 -14.09 17.46 -8.29
C ALA A 162 -13.48 18.62 -7.47
N PHE A 163 -13.01 18.34 -6.27
CA PHE A 163 -12.44 19.32 -5.33
C PHE A 163 -10.95 19.11 -5.07
N LEU A 164 -10.34 18.08 -5.65
CA LEU A 164 -8.90 17.84 -5.54
C LEU A 164 -8.10 18.84 -6.38
N ASP A 165 -6.93 19.20 -5.90
CA ASP A 165 -5.93 19.86 -6.73
C ASP A 165 -5.62 18.99 -7.96
N PRO A 166 -5.60 19.57 -9.18
CA PRO A 166 -5.30 18.83 -10.40
C PRO A 166 -3.95 18.08 -10.35
N ALA A 167 -2.94 18.63 -9.68
CA ALA A 167 -1.65 17.98 -9.54
C ALA A 167 -1.76 16.72 -8.64
N ILE A 168 -2.51 16.79 -7.56
CA ILE A 168 -2.79 15.64 -6.69
C ILE A 168 -3.63 14.60 -7.42
N SER A 169 -4.71 15.03 -8.09
CA SER A 169 -5.58 14.12 -8.86
C SER A 169 -4.88 13.38 -10.01
N ALA A 170 -3.72 13.87 -10.45
CA ALA A 170 -2.91 13.23 -11.50
C ALA A 170 -1.89 12.20 -10.96
N LEU A 171 -1.74 12.09 -9.64
CA LEU A 171 -0.80 11.12 -9.04
C LEU A 171 -1.30 9.68 -9.25
N PRO A 172 -0.38 8.72 -9.46
CA PRO A 172 -0.76 7.33 -9.64
C PRO A 172 -1.40 6.77 -8.36
N GLY A 173 -2.55 6.12 -8.53
CA GLY A 173 -3.29 5.51 -7.42
C GLY A 173 -4.31 6.43 -6.73
N LEU A 174 -4.45 7.71 -7.15
CA LEU A 174 -5.44 8.67 -6.65
C LEU A 174 -6.62 8.89 -7.61
#